data_1fde6fb528d9d3f03d48982bba0ff7e9
#
_entry.id   1fde6fb528d9d3f03d48982bba0ff7e9
#
_cell.length_a   1.000
_cell.length_b   1.000
_cell.length_c   1.000
_cell.angle_alpha   90.00
_cell.angle_beta   90.00
_cell.angle_gamma   90.00
#
_symmetry.space_group_name_H-M   'P 1'
#
loop_
_entity.id
_entity.type
_entity.pdbx_description
1 polymer ?
#
loop_
_entity_poly.entity_id
_entity_poly.type
_entity_poly.pdbx_seq_one_letter_code
_entity_poly.pdbx_strand_id
1 'polypeptide(L)'
;MTRKLFATLVLVAGVMLMARVQAQPPGSPHETAKATVGGATISVEYGRPYMRGRKIMGSLVPYGQVWRTGADAATTLTTSKALAIGGATVPAGKVTLYTLPAEAGWKLIINKQTGQWGTEYDQAQDLARVDLTKKALSAPVDQLTIAIEPAGDGGVLKISWESTELSVPFTVK
;
A
#
# COMPACT_ATOMS: atom_id res chain seq x y z
N MET A 1 -74.13 -30.29 36.49
CA MET A 1 -73.32 -30.54 35.31
C MET A 1 -72.47 -29.29 35.04
N THR A 2 -71.24 -29.19 35.53
CA THR A 2 -70.42 -28.00 35.45
C THR A 2 -69.20 -28.35 34.56
N ARG A 3 -69.18 -27.78 33.35
CA ARG A 3 -68.05 -27.92 32.41
C ARG A 3 -66.95 -26.92 32.79
N LYS A 4 -65.81 -27.43 33.22
CA LYS A 4 -64.57 -26.62 33.42
C LYS A 4 -63.88 -26.45 32.07
N LEU A 5 -63.79 -25.20 31.59
CA LEU A 5 -62.92 -24.83 30.48
C LEU A 5 -61.47 -24.68 31.00
N PHE A 6 -60.60 -25.50 30.46
CA PHE A 6 -59.15 -25.30 30.63
C PHE A 6 -58.66 -24.38 29.50
N ALA A 7 -58.23 -23.18 29.84
CA ALA A 7 -57.54 -22.27 28.94
C ALA A 7 -56.05 -22.62 28.95
N THR A 8 -55.57 -23.15 27.84
CA THR A 8 -54.13 -23.42 27.62
C THR A 8 -53.45 -22.16 27.14
N LEU A 9 -52.63 -21.55 27.99
CA LEU A 9 -51.81 -20.39 27.66
C LEU A 9 -50.55 -20.87 26.91
N VAL A 10 -50.45 -20.65 25.60
CA VAL A 10 -49.27 -20.94 24.79
C VAL A 10 -48.33 -19.72 24.87
N LEU A 11 -47.24 -19.87 25.62
CA LEU A 11 -46.17 -18.85 25.71
C LEU A 11 -45.25 -19.01 24.50
N VAL A 12 -45.40 -18.16 23.51
CA VAL A 12 -44.45 -18.08 22.35
C VAL A 12 -43.24 -17.25 22.79
N ALA A 13 -42.16 -17.94 23.16
CA ALA A 13 -40.88 -17.32 23.42
C ALA A 13 -40.22 -16.90 22.07
N GLY A 14 -40.35 -15.62 21.70
CA GLY A 14 -39.66 -15.04 20.56
C GLY A 14 -38.16 -14.93 20.83
N VAL A 15 -37.35 -15.82 20.23
CA VAL A 15 -35.88 -15.69 20.22
C VAL A 15 -35.54 -14.54 19.25
N MET A 16 -35.28 -13.34 19.79
CA MET A 16 -34.66 -12.26 19.04
C MET A 16 -33.23 -12.64 18.69
N LEU A 17 -33.00 -13.06 17.48
CA LEU A 17 -31.67 -13.25 16.90
C LEU A 17 -31.07 -11.86 16.66
N MET A 18 -30.34 -11.33 17.64
CA MET A 18 -29.58 -10.10 17.44
C MET A 18 -28.42 -10.41 16.50
N ALA A 19 -28.59 -10.09 15.22
CA ALA A 19 -27.51 -10.04 14.25
C ALA A 19 -26.45 -9.05 14.76
N ARG A 20 -25.31 -9.58 15.23
CA ARG A 20 -24.13 -8.75 15.52
C ARG A 20 -23.68 -8.17 14.18
N VAL A 21 -23.96 -6.91 13.95
CA VAL A 21 -23.32 -6.14 12.89
C VAL A 21 -21.83 -6.06 13.27
N GLN A 22 -21.02 -6.94 12.72
CA GLN A 22 -19.58 -6.82 12.81
C GLN A 22 -19.19 -5.58 12.02
N ALA A 23 -18.77 -4.52 12.73
CA ALA A 23 -18.17 -3.38 12.10
C ALA A 23 -16.97 -3.88 11.29
N GLN A 24 -16.95 -3.61 9.98
CA GLN A 24 -15.79 -3.88 9.16
C GLN A 24 -14.60 -3.13 9.78
N PRO A 25 -13.43 -3.79 9.88
CA PRO A 25 -12.24 -3.09 10.36
C PRO A 25 -12.00 -1.87 9.48
N PRO A 26 -11.64 -0.71 10.08
CA PRO A 26 -11.39 0.50 9.30
C PRO A 26 -10.39 0.20 8.19
N GLY A 27 -10.63 0.77 7.00
CA GLY A 27 -9.73 0.68 5.85
C GLY A 27 -8.31 1.14 6.20
N SER A 28 -7.38 0.97 5.28
CA SER A 28 -6.02 1.46 5.47
C SER A 28 -6.02 2.99 5.48
N PRO A 29 -5.35 3.66 6.44
CA PRO A 29 -5.15 5.10 6.36
C PRO A 29 -4.43 5.48 5.07
N HIS A 30 -4.72 6.66 4.53
CA HIS A 30 -3.96 7.24 3.43
C HIS A 30 -2.97 8.27 3.98
N GLU A 31 -1.79 8.33 3.39
CA GLU A 31 -0.72 9.24 3.77
C GLU A 31 0.00 9.80 2.56
N THR A 32 0.67 10.93 2.74
CA THR A 32 1.53 11.56 1.75
C THR A 32 2.92 11.77 2.33
N ALA A 33 3.90 11.01 1.83
CA ALA A 33 5.31 11.33 2.04
C ALA A 33 5.70 12.48 1.11
N LYS A 34 6.37 13.53 1.63
CA LYS A 34 6.71 14.73 0.87
C LYS A 34 8.09 15.26 1.22
N ALA A 35 8.84 15.69 0.20
CA ALA A 35 10.12 16.37 0.37
C ALA A 35 10.35 17.42 -0.73
N THR A 36 11.22 18.39 -0.44
CA THR A 36 11.77 19.30 -1.45
C THR A 36 13.25 18.99 -1.60
N VAL A 37 13.69 18.65 -2.81
CA VAL A 37 15.05 18.19 -3.11
C VAL A 37 15.49 18.80 -4.44
N GLY A 38 16.65 19.40 -4.51
CA GLY A 38 17.18 20.02 -5.75
C GLY A 38 16.21 21.04 -6.38
N GLY A 39 15.38 21.72 -5.55
CA GLY A 39 14.32 22.62 -5.99
C GLY A 39 13.13 21.92 -6.64
N ALA A 40 13.03 20.59 -6.58
CA ALA A 40 11.83 19.83 -6.93
C ALA A 40 10.97 19.57 -5.71
N THR A 41 9.66 19.74 -5.81
CA THR A 41 8.72 19.19 -4.84
C THR A 41 8.36 17.77 -5.28
N ILE A 42 8.54 16.82 -4.38
CA ILE A 42 8.28 15.40 -4.62
C ILE A 42 7.32 14.91 -3.56
N SER A 43 6.28 14.17 -3.94
CA SER A 43 5.35 13.55 -3.01
C SER A 43 4.97 12.15 -3.46
N VAL A 44 4.69 11.26 -2.50
CA VAL A 44 4.12 9.93 -2.73
C VAL A 44 2.86 9.80 -1.90
N GLU A 45 1.73 9.68 -2.58
CA GLU A 45 0.42 9.43 -1.97
C GLU A 45 0.16 7.92 -2.00
N TYR A 46 -0.18 7.31 -0.86
CA TYR A 46 -0.36 5.87 -0.74
C TYR A 46 -1.30 5.46 0.39
N GLY A 47 -1.98 4.33 0.21
CA GLY A 47 -2.68 3.65 1.29
C GLY A 47 -1.67 2.93 2.18
N ARG A 48 -1.78 3.10 3.50
CA ARG A 48 -0.81 2.69 4.51
C ARG A 48 -1.35 1.56 5.40
N PRO A 49 -1.32 0.28 4.93
CA PRO A 49 -1.87 -0.83 5.69
C PRO A 49 -1.00 -1.21 6.88
N TYR A 50 -1.66 -1.77 7.93
CA TYR A 50 -1.02 -2.40 9.07
C TYR A 50 -0.79 -3.89 8.82
N MET A 51 0.24 -4.47 9.45
CA MET A 51 0.47 -5.92 9.48
C MET A 51 -0.70 -6.67 10.13
N ARG A 52 -1.21 -6.17 11.22
CA ARG A 52 -2.27 -6.84 12.02
C ARG A 52 -1.92 -8.30 12.34
N GLY A 53 -0.67 -8.55 12.71
CA GLY A 53 -0.17 -9.88 13.04
C GLY A 53 -0.01 -10.85 11.85
N ARG A 54 -0.20 -10.38 10.62
CA ARG A 54 -0.05 -11.20 9.40
C ARG A 54 1.41 -11.23 8.96
N LYS A 55 1.81 -12.35 8.36
CA LYS A 55 3.05 -12.40 7.57
C LYS A 55 2.83 -11.61 6.27
N ILE A 56 3.73 -10.69 5.98
CA ILE A 56 3.64 -9.81 4.82
C ILE A 56 4.43 -10.38 3.64
N MET A 57 5.75 -10.41 3.75
CA MET A 57 6.61 -10.80 2.63
C MET A 57 6.52 -12.29 2.31
N GLY A 58 6.23 -12.60 1.05
CA GLY A 58 5.99 -13.97 0.58
C GLY A 58 4.62 -14.56 0.96
N SER A 59 3.72 -13.75 1.54
CA SER A 59 2.35 -14.14 1.91
C SER A 59 1.34 -13.10 1.44
N LEU A 60 1.05 -12.05 2.22
CA LEU A 60 0.15 -10.97 1.78
C LEU A 60 0.70 -10.24 0.55
N VAL A 61 2.01 -10.12 0.46
CA VAL A 61 2.77 -9.61 -0.70
C VAL A 61 3.51 -10.81 -1.30
N PRO A 62 2.87 -11.55 -2.23
CA PRO A 62 3.44 -12.77 -2.80
C PRO A 62 4.61 -12.46 -3.72
N TYR A 63 5.62 -13.33 -3.72
CA TYR A 63 6.73 -13.22 -4.65
C TYR A 63 6.31 -13.56 -6.08
N GLY A 64 6.92 -12.91 -7.06
CA GLY A 64 6.65 -13.14 -8.49
C GLY A 64 5.38 -12.45 -9.02
N GLN A 65 4.66 -11.71 -8.21
CA GLN A 65 3.46 -10.97 -8.61
C GLN A 65 3.62 -9.47 -8.40
N VAL A 66 3.09 -8.66 -9.31
CA VAL A 66 3.09 -7.20 -9.16
C VAL A 66 2.23 -6.82 -7.96
N TRP A 67 2.80 -6.03 -7.06
CA TRP A 67 2.12 -5.50 -5.90
C TRP A 67 1.94 -3.98 -6.01
N ARG A 68 0.75 -3.51 -5.67
CA ARG A 68 0.36 -2.08 -5.71
C ARG A 68 1.13 -1.16 -4.77
N THR A 69 2.09 -1.70 -3.99
CA THR A 69 2.97 -0.93 -3.08
C THR A 69 2.20 -0.07 -2.07
N GLY A 70 1.04 -0.56 -1.66
CA GLY A 70 0.12 0.15 -0.78
C GLY A 70 -1.21 -0.57 -0.63
N ALA A 71 -2.24 0.19 -0.31
CA ALA A 71 -3.63 -0.26 -0.22
C ALA A 71 -4.56 0.71 -0.97
N ASP A 72 -5.71 0.20 -1.41
CA ASP A 72 -6.79 0.95 -2.05
C ASP A 72 -6.37 1.57 -3.39
N ALA A 73 -6.39 2.89 -3.55
CA ALA A 73 -5.93 3.58 -4.75
C ALA A 73 -4.44 3.32 -5.04
N ALA A 74 -4.05 3.43 -6.31
CA ALA A 74 -2.67 3.23 -6.73
C ALA A 74 -1.71 4.22 -6.07
N THR A 75 -0.57 3.73 -5.59
CA THR A 75 0.49 4.56 -5.01
C THR A 75 1.05 5.50 -6.06
N THR A 76 0.88 6.81 -5.84
CA THR A 76 1.16 7.84 -6.85
C THR A 76 2.35 8.70 -6.44
N LEU A 77 3.39 8.71 -7.26
CA LEU A 77 4.50 9.67 -7.18
C LEU A 77 4.17 10.90 -8.01
N THR A 78 4.28 12.09 -7.41
CA THR A 78 4.18 13.38 -8.09
C THR A 78 5.49 14.14 -7.93
N THR A 79 6.02 14.68 -9.01
CA THR A 79 7.25 15.49 -8.99
C THR A 79 7.11 16.72 -9.87
N SER A 80 7.62 17.86 -9.39
CA SER A 80 7.60 19.14 -10.13
C SER A 80 8.72 19.27 -11.17
N LYS A 81 9.75 18.42 -11.11
CA LYS A 81 10.84 18.33 -12.09
C LYS A 81 11.08 16.88 -12.49
N ALA A 82 11.77 16.68 -13.60
CA ALA A 82 12.18 15.33 -13.98
C ALA A 82 13.15 14.73 -12.95
N LEU A 83 13.05 13.42 -12.73
CA LEU A 83 13.92 12.66 -11.84
C LEU A 83 14.66 11.58 -12.64
N ALA A 84 15.86 11.23 -12.19
CA ALA A 84 16.48 9.96 -12.53
C ALA A 84 16.33 9.02 -11.32
N ILE A 85 15.51 7.98 -11.42
CA ILE A 85 15.27 7.00 -10.37
C ILE A 85 15.91 5.67 -10.79
N GLY A 86 16.92 5.20 -10.04
CA GLY A 86 17.65 3.98 -10.40
C GLY A 86 18.21 4.00 -11.82
N GLY A 87 18.55 5.19 -12.35
CA GLY A 87 19.03 5.39 -13.72
C GLY A 87 17.93 5.65 -14.76
N ALA A 88 16.67 5.36 -14.48
CA ALA A 88 15.56 5.63 -15.39
C ALA A 88 15.08 7.09 -15.29
N THR A 89 14.82 7.72 -16.43
CA THR A 89 14.29 9.09 -16.46
C THR A 89 12.77 9.08 -16.28
N VAL A 90 12.31 9.76 -15.24
CA VAL A 90 10.88 9.97 -14.92
C VAL A 90 10.56 11.43 -15.17
N PRO A 91 9.64 11.78 -16.08
CA PRO A 91 9.29 13.16 -16.37
C PRO A 91 8.61 13.83 -15.17
N ALA A 92 8.61 15.17 -15.15
CA ALA A 92 7.76 15.93 -14.24
C ALA A 92 6.29 15.55 -14.44
N GLY A 93 5.52 15.52 -13.35
CA GLY A 93 4.12 15.11 -13.37
C GLY A 93 3.83 13.95 -12.40
N LYS A 94 2.87 13.13 -12.75
CA LYS A 94 2.40 11.99 -11.94
C LYS A 94 2.74 10.67 -12.62
N VAL A 95 3.16 9.69 -11.82
CA VAL A 95 3.33 8.29 -12.20
C VAL A 95 2.85 7.40 -11.07
N THR A 96 2.47 6.17 -11.39
CA THR A 96 2.14 5.16 -10.37
C THR A 96 3.36 4.31 -10.07
N LEU A 97 3.53 3.96 -8.80
CA LEU A 97 4.56 3.07 -8.31
C LEU A 97 3.97 1.71 -7.97
N TYR A 98 4.47 0.67 -8.63
CA TYR A 98 4.26 -0.72 -8.26
C TYR A 98 5.61 -1.34 -7.89
N THR A 99 5.58 -2.50 -7.25
CA THR A 99 6.78 -3.31 -7.04
C THR A 99 6.56 -4.73 -7.55
N LEU A 100 7.64 -5.36 -7.98
CA LEU A 100 7.68 -6.78 -8.28
C LEU A 100 8.58 -7.47 -7.24
N PRO A 101 7.96 -8.10 -6.23
CA PRO A 101 8.67 -8.80 -5.16
C PRO A 101 9.36 -10.06 -5.64
N ALA A 102 10.57 -10.33 -5.15
CA ALA A 102 11.22 -11.62 -5.25
C ALA A 102 12.02 -11.90 -3.96
N GLU A 103 12.39 -13.15 -3.72
CA GLU A 103 13.16 -13.49 -2.51
C GLU A 103 14.50 -12.78 -2.48
N ALA A 104 15.23 -12.81 -3.58
CA ALA A 104 16.58 -12.27 -3.70
C ALA A 104 16.63 -10.81 -4.17
N GLY A 105 15.65 -10.35 -4.91
CA GLY A 105 15.67 -9.00 -5.47
C GLY A 105 14.28 -8.47 -5.75
N TRP A 106 14.11 -7.18 -5.61
CA TRP A 106 12.86 -6.48 -5.87
C TRP A 106 13.04 -5.46 -6.98
N LYS A 107 12.01 -5.23 -7.77
CA LYS A 107 12.00 -4.14 -8.74
C LYS A 107 10.92 -3.13 -8.39
N LEU A 108 11.25 -1.85 -8.51
CA LEU A 108 10.27 -0.77 -8.60
C LEU A 108 9.80 -0.68 -10.04
N ILE A 109 8.50 -0.69 -10.23
CA ILE A 109 7.85 -0.45 -11.53
C ILE A 109 7.30 0.97 -11.51
N ILE A 110 7.74 1.77 -12.45
CA ILE A 110 7.25 3.14 -12.66
C ILE A 110 6.30 3.08 -13.85
N ASN A 111 5.02 3.38 -13.62
CA ASN A 111 3.96 3.19 -14.60
C ASN A 111 3.30 4.54 -14.93
N LYS A 112 3.01 4.77 -16.20
CA LYS A 112 2.44 6.04 -16.71
C LYS A 112 0.96 6.19 -16.40
N GLN A 113 0.24 5.09 -16.15
CA GLN A 113 -1.17 5.14 -15.78
C GLN A 113 -1.33 5.78 -14.39
N THR A 114 -2.33 6.63 -14.21
CA THR A 114 -2.59 7.33 -12.94
C THR A 114 -4.08 7.44 -12.67
N GLY A 115 -4.46 7.49 -11.38
CA GLY A 115 -5.85 7.67 -10.96
C GLY A 115 -6.68 6.38 -10.90
N GLN A 116 -6.07 5.23 -11.18
CA GLN A 116 -6.73 3.92 -11.13
C GLN A 116 -6.72 3.34 -9.71
N TRP A 117 -7.53 2.31 -9.50
CA TRP A 117 -7.43 1.47 -8.31
C TRP A 117 -6.12 0.68 -8.31
N GLY A 118 -5.53 0.45 -7.14
CA GLY A 118 -4.18 -0.10 -7.03
C GLY A 118 -3.99 -1.48 -7.66
N THR A 119 -5.05 -2.27 -7.83
CA THR A 119 -4.98 -3.58 -8.48
C THR A 119 -5.19 -3.53 -10.00
N GLU A 120 -5.50 -2.37 -10.56
CA GLU A 120 -5.65 -2.16 -12.00
C GLU A 120 -4.29 -1.81 -12.62
N TYR A 121 -3.49 -2.85 -12.87
CA TYR A 121 -2.14 -2.71 -13.42
C TYR A 121 -2.13 -3.06 -14.91
N ASP A 122 -1.66 -2.12 -15.73
CA ASP A 122 -1.39 -2.34 -17.16
C ASP A 122 0.12 -2.28 -17.43
N GLN A 123 0.72 -3.42 -17.73
CA GLN A 123 2.14 -3.54 -18.03
C GLN A 123 2.55 -2.75 -19.29
N ALA A 124 1.65 -2.52 -20.24
CA ALA A 124 1.94 -1.74 -21.45
C ALA A 124 2.21 -0.26 -21.11
N GLN A 125 1.80 0.20 -19.93
CA GLN A 125 2.06 1.53 -19.43
C GLN A 125 3.34 1.65 -18.59
N ASP A 126 4.12 0.58 -18.43
CA ASP A 126 5.40 0.66 -17.72
C ASP A 126 6.35 1.63 -18.43
N LEU A 127 6.80 2.63 -17.68
CA LEU A 127 7.85 3.54 -18.11
C LEU A 127 9.24 2.92 -17.90
N ALA A 128 9.42 2.30 -16.74
CA ALA A 128 10.67 1.64 -16.37
C ALA A 128 10.46 0.62 -15.23
N ARG A 129 11.39 -0.32 -15.14
CA ARG A 129 11.57 -1.23 -14.02
C ARG A 129 13.01 -1.12 -13.53
N VAL A 130 13.19 -0.67 -12.29
CA VAL A 130 14.52 -0.45 -11.69
C VAL A 130 14.71 -1.36 -10.48
N ASP A 131 15.94 -1.75 -10.21
CA ASP A 131 16.24 -2.60 -9.06
C ASP A 131 16.14 -1.82 -7.75
N LEU A 132 15.56 -2.46 -6.73
CA LEU A 132 15.51 -1.97 -5.37
C LEU A 132 16.59 -2.67 -4.54
N THR A 133 17.31 -1.90 -3.74
CA THR A 133 18.16 -2.45 -2.70
C THR A 133 17.28 -2.93 -1.54
N LYS A 134 17.40 -4.21 -1.17
CA LYS A 134 16.68 -4.82 -0.05
C LYS A 134 17.58 -4.89 1.17
N LYS A 135 17.08 -4.46 2.32
CA LYS A 135 17.74 -4.53 3.61
C LYS A 135 16.80 -5.12 4.66
N ALA A 136 17.32 -5.95 5.55
CA ALA A 136 16.61 -6.39 6.72
C ALA A 136 16.62 -5.27 7.79
N LEU A 137 15.45 -5.02 8.39
CA LEU A 137 15.33 -4.11 9.53
C LEU A 137 15.59 -4.86 10.84
N SER A 138 16.21 -4.18 11.79
CA SER A 138 16.49 -4.71 13.14
C SER A 138 15.24 -4.85 14.00
N ALA A 139 14.20 -4.08 13.69
CA ALA A 139 12.88 -4.15 14.32
C ALA A 139 11.79 -4.07 13.24
N PRO A 140 10.68 -4.81 13.40
CA PRO A 140 9.61 -4.79 12.42
C PRO A 140 8.87 -3.45 12.41
N VAL A 141 8.48 -3.01 11.22
CA VAL A 141 7.61 -1.85 10.98
C VAL A 141 6.19 -2.38 10.77
N ASP A 142 5.30 -2.13 11.73
CA ASP A 142 3.92 -2.65 11.70
C ASP A 142 3.07 -2.06 10.57
N GLN A 143 3.29 -0.79 10.25
CA GLN A 143 2.54 -0.08 9.22
C GLN A 143 3.42 0.26 8.03
N LEU A 144 2.98 -0.08 6.80
CA LEU A 144 3.70 0.30 5.58
C LEU A 144 4.10 1.77 5.63
N THR A 145 5.37 2.06 5.44
CA THR A 145 5.91 3.42 5.46
C THR A 145 6.71 3.67 4.20
N ILE A 146 6.34 4.71 3.46
CA ILE A 146 7.12 5.26 2.34
C ILE A 146 7.76 6.56 2.82
N ALA A 147 9.05 6.73 2.55
CA ALA A 147 9.80 7.92 2.92
C ALA A 147 10.63 8.42 1.74
N ILE A 148 10.81 9.73 1.67
CA ILE A 148 11.71 10.41 0.73
C ILE A 148 12.77 11.07 1.58
N GLU A 149 14.00 10.56 1.52
CA GLU A 149 15.13 11.09 2.29
C GLU A 149 16.02 11.94 1.38
N PRO A 150 16.06 13.27 1.55
CA PRO A 150 16.92 14.14 0.76
C PRO A 150 18.40 13.85 0.99
N ALA A 151 19.20 13.90 -0.08
CA ALA A 151 20.66 13.80 -0.02
C ALA A 151 21.29 14.59 -1.18
N GLY A 152 21.85 15.76 -0.92
CA GLY A 152 22.38 16.65 -1.96
C GLY A 152 21.32 17.08 -2.98
N ASP A 153 21.64 16.94 -4.27
CA ASP A 153 20.72 17.24 -5.37
C ASP A 153 19.76 16.09 -5.70
N GLY A 154 19.68 15.10 -4.85
CA GLY A 154 18.86 13.93 -5.00
C GLY A 154 18.41 13.40 -3.65
N GLY A 155 18.17 12.09 -3.58
CA GLY A 155 17.74 11.45 -2.36
C GLY A 155 17.54 9.95 -2.54
N VAL A 156 16.90 9.37 -1.55
CA VAL A 156 16.55 7.95 -1.53
C VAL A 156 15.05 7.82 -1.28
N LEU A 157 14.37 7.13 -2.16
CA LEU A 157 13.02 6.66 -1.91
C LEU A 157 13.10 5.33 -1.15
N LYS A 158 12.43 5.25 -0.01
CA LYS A 158 12.38 4.07 0.87
C LYS A 158 10.96 3.56 1.03
N ILE A 159 10.83 2.23 1.12
CA ILE A 159 9.59 1.52 1.39
C ILE A 159 9.89 0.51 2.48
N SER A 160 9.28 0.68 3.67
CA SER A 160 9.54 -0.15 4.83
C SER A 160 8.26 -0.81 5.32
N TRP A 161 8.29 -2.13 5.48
CA TRP A 161 7.19 -2.89 6.07
C TRP A 161 7.68 -4.23 6.60
N GLU A 162 7.07 -4.71 7.70
CA GLU A 162 7.53 -5.90 8.41
C GLU A 162 9.03 -5.75 8.77
N SER A 163 9.87 -6.70 8.45
CA SER A 163 11.33 -6.66 8.65
C SER A 163 12.12 -6.26 7.39
N THR A 164 11.46 -5.64 6.40
CA THR A 164 12.07 -5.33 5.11
C THR A 164 12.05 -3.82 4.84
N GLU A 165 13.19 -3.27 4.47
CA GLU A 165 13.34 -1.96 3.84
C GLU A 165 13.81 -2.15 2.40
N LEU A 166 13.12 -1.50 1.47
CA LEU A 166 13.48 -1.40 0.06
C LEU A 166 13.86 0.04 -0.23
N SER A 167 14.90 0.24 -1.02
CA SER A 167 15.36 1.60 -1.34
C SER A 167 15.87 1.73 -2.76
N VAL A 168 15.73 2.93 -3.32
CA VAL A 168 16.29 3.31 -4.61
C VAL A 168 16.74 4.77 -4.57
N PRO A 169 17.97 5.08 -5.03
CA PRO A 169 18.44 6.45 -5.14
C PRO A 169 17.76 7.14 -6.32
N PHE A 170 17.61 8.46 -6.18
CA PHE A 170 17.18 9.33 -7.27
C PHE A 170 17.98 10.64 -7.29
N THR A 171 18.03 11.28 -8.44
CA THR A 171 18.57 12.65 -8.61
C THR A 171 17.54 13.51 -9.33
N VAL A 172 17.53 14.82 -9.03
CA VAL A 172 16.72 15.81 -9.75
C VAL A 172 17.46 16.23 -11.03
N LYS A 173 16.74 16.32 -12.14
CA LYS A 173 17.28 16.73 -13.44
C LYS A 173 16.91 18.17 -13.78
#